data_1b68a4493f8c598ad5d91e71fb95379b
#
_entry.id   1b68a4493f8c598ad5d91e71fb95379b
#
_cell.length_a   1.000
_cell.length_b   1.000
_cell.length_c   1.000
_cell.angle_alpha   90.00
_cell.angle_beta   90.00
_cell.angle_gamma   90.00
#
_symmetry.space_group_name_H-M   'P 1'
#
loop_
_entity.id
_entity.type
_entity.pdbx_description
1 polymer ?
#
loop_
_entity_poly.entity_id
_entity_poly.type
_entity_poly.pdbx_seq_one_letter_code
_entity_poly.pdbx_strand_id
1 'polypeptide(L)'
;MKLLNILKIIRIHIVVGGFLAFSLGALLAIAGGGSFEPTRFVLGYVVVFLADLSTHFGNDYFDVEIDKNSEQKKFFSGSRILVNHPNLRQLSKSISLSLLLFSNVLAILLIVFLNFPITFFIIILGASLVGWYYSAPPIRLISKGLGEVAVALVTGFAIPGMGYLAISSQFDLLFVYFAIPFIMYGFSLSLSLHAPDIEVDRKGGKTNLAVRLGQRHIIFLISIVVFLATLSFLVYSWQNAFSIDLSVVFLFSIIPLATGFFGVVGVFQKKKLNYFSAFNVAALFVFNMLMIIYLLLIVLTE
;
A
#
# COMPACT_ATOMS: atom_id res chain seq x y z
N MET A 1 -11.04 -6.44 -28.56
CA MET A 1 -11.80 -7.00 -27.43
C MET A 1 -10.93 -7.62 -26.35
N LYS A 2 -9.94 -8.52 -26.68
CA LYS A 2 -9.04 -9.13 -25.66
C LYS A 2 -8.19 -8.12 -24.90
N LEU A 3 -7.58 -7.13 -25.59
CA LEU A 3 -6.72 -6.11 -24.98
C LEU A 3 -7.46 -5.25 -23.94
N LEU A 4 -8.66 -4.77 -24.29
CA LEU A 4 -9.49 -3.97 -23.36
C LEU A 4 -9.86 -4.74 -22.07
N ASN A 5 -10.09 -6.06 -22.16
CA ASN A 5 -10.39 -6.86 -21.00
C ASN A 5 -9.15 -7.08 -20.12
N ILE A 6 -7.96 -7.21 -20.73
CA ILE A 6 -6.69 -7.29 -19.99
C ILE A 6 -6.42 -5.98 -19.25
N LEU A 7 -6.61 -4.82 -19.90
CA LEU A 7 -6.42 -3.51 -19.26
C LEU A 7 -7.35 -3.28 -18.06
N LYS A 8 -8.54 -3.90 -18.05
CA LYS A 8 -9.47 -3.81 -16.90
C LYS A 8 -8.99 -4.57 -15.65
N ILE A 9 -8.00 -5.46 -15.77
CA ILE A 9 -7.36 -6.12 -14.62
C ILE A 9 -6.52 -5.08 -13.85
N ILE A 10 -5.98 -4.09 -14.56
CA ILE A 10 -5.23 -3.00 -13.95
C ILE A 10 -6.17 -2.12 -13.12
N ARG A 11 -5.95 -2.10 -11.83
CA ARG A 11 -6.72 -1.29 -10.87
C ARG A 11 -6.05 0.08 -10.76
N ILE A 12 -6.36 0.97 -11.68
CA ILE A 12 -5.67 2.28 -11.83
C ILE A 12 -5.59 3.07 -10.51
N HIS A 13 -6.61 2.98 -9.65
CA HIS A 13 -6.61 3.65 -8.35
C HIS A 13 -5.54 3.11 -7.39
N ILE A 14 -5.18 1.81 -7.49
CA ILE A 14 -4.08 1.21 -6.71
C ILE A 14 -2.74 1.68 -7.28
N VAL A 15 -2.59 1.66 -8.60
CA VAL A 15 -1.40 2.17 -9.29
C VAL A 15 -1.12 3.63 -8.92
N VAL A 16 -2.16 4.48 -8.91
CA VAL A 16 -2.04 5.89 -8.47
C VAL A 16 -1.62 5.95 -6.99
N GLY A 17 -2.19 5.11 -6.13
CA GLY A 17 -1.78 5.01 -4.73
C GLY A 17 -0.30 4.62 -4.56
N GLY A 18 0.16 3.66 -5.37
CA GLY A 18 1.57 3.24 -5.41
C GLY A 18 2.50 4.37 -5.88
N PHE A 19 2.10 5.13 -6.92
CA PHE A 19 2.85 6.30 -7.38
C PHE A 19 2.97 7.37 -6.29
N LEU A 20 1.88 7.66 -5.59
CA LEU A 20 1.87 8.65 -4.53
C LEU A 20 2.74 8.21 -3.34
N ALA A 21 2.69 6.95 -2.95
CA ALA A 21 3.52 6.42 -1.87
C ALA A 21 5.02 6.43 -2.23
N PHE A 22 5.37 6.07 -3.47
CA PHE A 22 6.74 6.17 -3.98
C PHE A 22 7.22 7.62 -4.01
N SER A 23 6.40 8.54 -4.55
CA SER A 23 6.70 9.97 -4.62
C SER A 23 6.88 10.58 -3.23
N LEU A 24 6.06 10.15 -2.26
CA LEU A 24 6.19 10.59 -0.87
C LEU A 24 7.56 10.20 -0.29
N GLY A 25 8.02 8.97 -0.51
CA GLY A 25 9.35 8.54 -0.08
C GLY A 25 10.48 9.32 -0.76
N ALA A 26 10.35 9.57 -2.06
CA ALA A 26 11.33 10.38 -2.80
C ALA A 26 11.38 11.83 -2.31
N LEU A 27 10.22 12.47 -2.11
CA LEU A 27 10.15 13.83 -1.58
C LEU A 27 10.69 13.92 -0.15
N LEU A 28 10.46 12.89 0.67
CA LEU A 28 11.02 12.82 2.02
C LEU A 28 12.56 12.82 1.96
N ALA A 29 13.16 12.06 1.03
CA ALA A 29 14.60 12.02 0.84
C ALA A 29 15.14 13.37 0.35
N ILE A 30 14.44 14.06 -0.56
CA ILE A 30 14.85 15.39 -1.06
C ILE A 30 14.78 16.41 0.07
N ALA A 31 13.70 16.46 0.83
CA ALA A 31 13.54 17.34 1.99
C ALA A 31 14.56 17.02 3.12
N GLY A 32 15.13 15.83 3.14
CA GLY A 32 16.27 15.44 3.96
C GLY A 32 17.65 15.83 3.39
N GLY A 33 17.71 16.61 2.29
CA GLY A 33 18.94 17.07 1.65
C GLY A 33 19.41 16.22 0.47
N GLY A 34 18.61 15.26 0.00
CA GLY A 34 18.92 14.47 -1.20
C GLY A 34 18.73 15.24 -2.50
N SER A 35 19.57 14.99 -3.51
CA SER A 35 19.47 15.62 -4.81
C SER A 35 18.48 14.89 -5.72
N PHE A 36 17.55 15.61 -6.33
CA PHE A 36 16.59 15.04 -7.27
C PHE A 36 17.22 14.69 -8.60
N GLU A 37 17.20 13.42 -8.96
CA GLU A 37 17.61 12.92 -10.28
C GLU A 37 16.41 12.32 -11.02
N PRO A 38 15.86 12.98 -12.07
CA PRO A 38 14.67 12.52 -12.78
C PRO A 38 14.78 11.09 -13.31
N THR A 39 15.96 10.71 -13.84
CA THR A 39 16.19 9.36 -14.39
C THR A 39 16.07 8.29 -13.29
N ARG A 40 16.68 8.52 -12.13
CA ARG A 40 16.58 7.57 -11.00
C ARG A 40 15.15 7.49 -10.49
N PHE A 41 14.48 8.63 -10.35
CA PHE A 41 13.08 8.67 -9.93
C PHE A 41 12.17 7.88 -10.87
N VAL A 42 12.23 8.17 -12.19
CA VAL A 42 11.35 7.53 -13.17
C VAL A 42 11.63 6.03 -13.29
N LEU A 43 12.89 5.63 -13.44
CA LEU A 43 13.25 4.23 -13.59
C LEU A 43 13.04 3.44 -12.28
N GLY A 44 13.29 4.05 -11.11
CA GLY A 44 12.96 3.47 -9.82
C GLY A 44 11.46 3.22 -9.67
N TYR A 45 10.62 4.18 -10.10
CA TYR A 45 9.18 3.97 -10.11
C TYR A 45 8.73 2.90 -11.11
N VAL A 46 9.36 2.81 -12.30
CA VAL A 46 9.04 1.75 -13.28
C VAL A 46 9.24 0.36 -12.66
N VAL A 47 10.29 0.15 -11.86
CA VAL A 47 10.49 -1.12 -11.14
C VAL A 47 9.31 -1.42 -10.23
N VAL A 48 8.89 -0.46 -9.41
CA VAL A 48 7.73 -0.61 -8.50
C VAL A 48 6.44 -0.86 -9.28
N PHE A 49 6.21 -0.10 -10.33
CA PHE A 49 5.02 -0.21 -11.18
C PHE A 49 4.89 -1.60 -11.83
N LEU A 50 6.00 -2.17 -12.33
CA LEU A 50 6.00 -3.51 -12.91
C LEU A 50 5.66 -4.58 -11.86
N ALA A 51 6.21 -4.48 -10.66
CA ALA A 51 5.90 -5.39 -9.56
C ALA A 51 4.44 -5.26 -9.09
N ASP A 52 3.92 -4.05 -8.99
CA ASP A 52 2.52 -3.77 -8.64
C ASP A 52 1.56 -4.37 -9.68
N LEU A 53 1.80 -4.11 -10.96
CA LEU A 53 1.02 -4.73 -12.05
C LEU A 53 1.09 -6.25 -12.01
N SER A 54 2.27 -6.83 -11.77
CA SER A 54 2.42 -8.28 -11.59
C SER A 54 1.46 -8.83 -10.53
N THR A 55 1.36 -8.12 -9.40
CA THR A 55 0.47 -8.50 -8.30
C THR A 55 -1.01 -8.47 -8.71
N HIS A 56 -1.44 -7.48 -9.50
CA HIS A 56 -2.81 -7.41 -10.00
C HIS A 56 -3.18 -8.62 -10.85
N PHE A 57 -2.32 -8.97 -11.83
CA PHE A 57 -2.54 -10.11 -12.70
C PHE A 57 -2.45 -11.46 -11.97
N GLY A 58 -1.51 -11.58 -11.02
CA GLY A 58 -1.32 -12.77 -10.20
C GLY A 58 -2.50 -13.01 -9.27
N ASN A 59 -2.95 -12.00 -8.56
CA ASN A 59 -4.09 -12.11 -7.65
C ASN A 59 -5.36 -12.52 -8.41
N ASP A 60 -5.68 -11.87 -9.53
CA ASP A 60 -6.84 -12.24 -10.34
C ASP A 60 -6.74 -13.69 -10.86
N TYR A 61 -5.52 -14.17 -11.20
CA TYR A 61 -5.32 -15.58 -11.62
C TYR A 61 -5.61 -16.58 -10.51
N PHE A 62 -5.13 -16.33 -9.28
CA PHE A 62 -5.27 -17.27 -8.16
C PHE A 62 -6.64 -17.19 -7.50
N ASP A 63 -7.29 -16.03 -7.51
CA ASP A 63 -8.55 -15.79 -6.78
C ASP A 63 -9.80 -16.02 -7.63
N VAL A 64 -9.68 -16.51 -8.89
CA VAL A 64 -10.83 -16.77 -9.79
C VAL A 64 -11.96 -17.55 -9.13
N GLU A 65 -11.64 -18.62 -8.38
CA GLU A 65 -12.66 -19.48 -7.77
C GLU A 65 -13.39 -18.76 -6.60
N ILE A 66 -12.68 -17.88 -5.90
CA ILE A 66 -13.27 -17.06 -4.83
C ILE A 66 -14.14 -15.96 -5.44
N ASP A 67 -13.64 -15.33 -6.50
CA ASP A 67 -14.34 -14.24 -7.19
C ASP A 67 -15.64 -14.71 -7.88
N LYS A 68 -15.75 -15.98 -8.27
CA LYS A 68 -17.01 -16.57 -8.77
C LYS A 68 -18.13 -16.47 -7.76
N ASN A 69 -17.82 -16.63 -6.47
CA ASN A 69 -18.79 -16.66 -5.38
C ASN A 69 -19.15 -15.26 -4.85
N SER A 70 -18.47 -14.20 -5.32
CA SER A 70 -18.76 -12.83 -4.92
C SER A 70 -19.85 -12.23 -5.82
N GLU A 71 -21.02 -11.87 -5.23
CA GLU A 71 -22.17 -11.39 -6.00
C GLU A 71 -22.10 -9.94 -6.47
N GLN A 72 -21.21 -9.11 -5.90
CA GLN A 72 -21.18 -7.67 -6.19
C GLN A 72 -19.79 -7.16 -6.57
N LYS A 73 -19.75 -6.26 -7.57
CA LYS A 73 -18.61 -5.40 -7.85
C LYS A 73 -18.48 -4.36 -6.74
N LYS A 74 -17.50 -4.51 -5.86
CA LYS A 74 -17.09 -3.47 -4.93
C LYS A 74 -15.87 -2.74 -5.50
N PHE A 75 -15.70 -1.49 -5.12
CA PHE A 75 -14.63 -0.62 -5.66
C PHE A 75 -13.22 -1.22 -5.50
N PHE A 76 -12.99 -1.97 -4.42
CA PHE A 76 -11.70 -2.61 -4.11
C PHE A 76 -11.68 -4.14 -4.34
N SER A 77 -12.74 -4.73 -4.88
CA SER A 77 -12.79 -6.18 -5.17
C SER A 77 -11.97 -6.56 -6.42
N GLY A 78 -11.76 -7.88 -6.61
CA GLY A 78 -11.17 -8.44 -7.84
C GLY A 78 -11.85 -7.93 -9.11
N SER A 79 -11.12 -7.92 -10.23
CA SER A 79 -11.65 -7.39 -11.50
C SER A 79 -12.81 -8.23 -12.06
N ARG A 80 -12.92 -9.50 -11.64
CA ARG A 80 -13.83 -10.53 -12.18
C ARG A 80 -13.68 -10.79 -13.70
N ILE A 81 -12.68 -10.19 -14.34
CA ILE A 81 -12.46 -10.37 -15.78
C ILE A 81 -12.18 -11.84 -16.12
N LEU A 82 -11.38 -12.51 -15.28
CA LEU A 82 -11.03 -13.92 -15.52
C LEU A 82 -12.17 -14.88 -15.20
N VAL A 83 -13.15 -14.47 -14.38
CA VAL A 83 -14.40 -15.21 -14.17
C VAL A 83 -15.25 -15.18 -15.46
N ASN A 84 -15.37 -14.00 -16.09
CA ASN A 84 -16.16 -13.80 -17.30
C ASN A 84 -15.42 -14.25 -18.58
N HIS A 85 -14.09 -14.31 -18.54
CA HIS A 85 -13.22 -14.67 -19.67
C HIS A 85 -12.16 -15.71 -19.26
N PRO A 86 -12.54 -16.99 -18.99
CA PRO A 86 -11.63 -18.02 -18.49
C PRO A 86 -10.44 -18.30 -19.43
N ASN A 87 -10.60 -18.05 -20.72
CA ASN A 87 -9.55 -18.20 -21.74
C ASN A 87 -8.38 -17.21 -21.55
N LEU A 88 -8.55 -16.15 -20.77
CA LEU A 88 -7.48 -15.19 -20.44
C LEU A 88 -6.68 -15.58 -19.20
N ARG A 89 -7.11 -16.62 -18.45
CA ARG A 89 -6.50 -17.01 -17.18
C ARG A 89 -5.01 -17.31 -17.31
N GLN A 90 -4.63 -18.18 -18.28
CA GLN A 90 -3.22 -18.54 -18.49
C GLN A 90 -2.39 -17.35 -18.96
N LEU A 91 -2.97 -16.49 -19.80
CA LEU A 91 -2.32 -15.25 -20.24
C LEU A 91 -2.06 -14.31 -19.06
N SER A 92 -3.02 -14.16 -18.13
CA SER A 92 -2.85 -13.37 -16.90
C SER A 92 -1.66 -13.85 -16.07
N LYS A 93 -1.55 -15.17 -15.87
CA LYS A 93 -0.40 -15.76 -15.17
C LYS A 93 0.93 -15.45 -15.86
N SER A 94 0.98 -15.63 -17.20
CA SER A 94 2.20 -15.35 -17.96
C SER A 94 2.60 -13.88 -17.90
N ILE A 95 1.64 -12.95 -18.02
CA ILE A 95 1.88 -11.51 -17.86
C ILE A 95 2.42 -11.22 -16.46
N SER A 96 1.79 -11.76 -15.41
CA SER A 96 2.24 -11.57 -14.03
C SER A 96 3.69 -11.99 -13.85
N LEU A 97 4.05 -13.20 -14.27
CA LEU A 97 5.43 -13.71 -14.15
C LEU A 97 6.43 -12.89 -14.96
N SER A 98 6.06 -12.49 -16.18
CA SER A 98 6.93 -11.63 -17.02
C SER A 98 7.17 -10.28 -16.37
N LEU A 99 6.13 -9.61 -15.87
CA LEU A 99 6.25 -8.32 -15.19
C LEU A 99 7.12 -8.42 -13.93
N LEU A 100 6.94 -9.50 -13.14
CA LEU A 100 7.73 -9.78 -11.96
C LEU A 100 9.22 -9.95 -12.31
N LEU A 101 9.52 -10.74 -13.36
CA LEU A 101 10.87 -10.95 -13.85
C LEU A 101 11.48 -9.63 -14.33
N PHE A 102 10.76 -8.88 -15.18
CA PHE A 102 11.24 -7.60 -15.71
C PHE A 102 11.50 -6.58 -14.60
N SER A 103 10.64 -6.49 -13.58
CA SER A 103 10.87 -5.63 -12.43
C SER A 103 12.19 -5.94 -11.73
N ASN A 104 12.44 -7.22 -11.42
CA ASN A 104 13.66 -7.63 -10.72
C ASN A 104 14.92 -7.50 -11.59
N VAL A 105 14.84 -7.83 -12.88
CA VAL A 105 15.95 -7.62 -13.82
C VAL A 105 16.27 -6.14 -13.96
N LEU A 106 15.25 -5.28 -14.13
CA LEU A 106 15.46 -3.84 -14.21
C LEU A 106 16.10 -3.31 -12.92
N ALA A 107 15.67 -3.76 -11.74
CA ALA A 107 16.31 -3.35 -10.48
C ALA A 107 17.81 -3.69 -10.44
N ILE A 108 18.20 -4.88 -10.92
CA ILE A 108 19.64 -5.24 -11.04
C ILE A 108 20.37 -4.30 -12.03
N LEU A 109 19.76 -4.00 -13.17
CA LEU A 109 20.34 -3.06 -14.13
C LEU A 109 20.52 -1.66 -13.54
N LEU A 110 19.57 -1.20 -12.71
CA LEU A 110 19.69 0.09 -12.01
C LEU A 110 20.88 0.11 -11.02
N ILE A 111 21.17 -1.00 -10.37
CA ILE A 111 22.37 -1.10 -9.51
C ILE A 111 23.63 -0.98 -10.35
N VAL A 112 23.71 -1.71 -11.45
CA VAL A 112 24.93 -1.80 -12.28
C VAL A 112 25.19 -0.48 -13.01
N PHE A 113 24.17 0.16 -13.58
CA PHE A 113 24.34 1.31 -14.47
C PHE A 113 24.04 2.66 -13.82
N LEU A 114 23.24 2.71 -12.76
CA LEU A 114 22.83 3.96 -12.10
C LEU A 114 23.18 4.01 -10.61
N ASN A 115 24.05 3.11 -10.15
CA ASN A 115 24.52 3.07 -8.76
C ASN A 115 23.41 3.07 -7.70
N PHE A 116 22.30 2.37 -7.98
CA PHE A 116 21.29 2.14 -6.94
C PHE A 116 21.88 1.26 -5.83
N PRO A 117 21.49 1.46 -4.56
CA PRO A 117 21.96 0.61 -3.48
C PRO A 117 21.42 -0.81 -3.60
N ILE A 118 22.17 -1.80 -3.14
CA ILE A 118 21.74 -3.21 -3.12
C ILE A 118 20.45 -3.41 -2.31
N THR A 119 20.21 -2.57 -1.29
CA THR A 119 19.00 -2.55 -0.49
C THR A 119 17.75 -2.32 -1.34
N PHE A 120 17.83 -1.53 -2.42
CA PHE A 120 16.73 -1.35 -3.37
C PHE A 120 16.30 -2.68 -4.00
N PHE A 121 17.26 -3.51 -4.44
CA PHE A 121 16.97 -4.83 -4.99
C PHE A 121 16.43 -5.79 -3.93
N ILE A 122 16.99 -5.79 -2.72
CA ILE A 122 16.53 -6.66 -1.63
C ILE A 122 15.06 -6.36 -1.30
N ILE A 123 14.68 -5.08 -1.27
CA ILE A 123 13.31 -4.66 -0.98
C ILE A 123 12.35 -5.08 -2.11
N ILE A 124 12.72 -4.82 -3.39
CA ILE A 124 11.82 -5.20 -4.49
C ILE A 124 11.69 -6.71 -4.63
N LEU A 125 12.76 -7.47 -4.39
CA LEU A 125 12.69 -8.93 -4.38
C LEU A 125 11.76 -9.42 -3.26
N GLY A 126 11.92 -8.88 -2.05
CA GLY A 126 11.04 -9.19 -0.92
C GLY A 126 9.58 -8.82 -1.20
N ALA A 127 9.33 -7.62 -1.71
CA ALA A 127 7.98 -7.17 -2.10
C ALA A 127 7.39 -8.03 -3.22
N SER A 128 8.20 -8.45 -4.20
CA SER A 128 7.80 -9.36 -5.27
C SER A 128 7.36 -10.72 -4.73
N LEU A 129 8.11 -11.29 -3.80
CA LEU A 129 7.76 -12.55 -3.13
C LEU A 129 6.49 -12.41 -2.30
N VAL A 130 6.36 -11.34 -1.53
CA VAL A 130 5.15 -11.04 -0.75
C VAL A 130 3.94 -10.87 -1.67
N GLY A 131 4.07 -10.11 -2.75
CA GLY A 131 3.00 -9.90 -3.75
C GLY A 131 2.58 -11.19 -4.43
N TRP A 132 3.53 -12.03 -4.84
CA TRP A 132 3.24 -13.34 -5.44
C TRP A 132 2.54 -14.27 -4.46
N TYR A 133 3.11 -14.47 -3.28
CA TYR A 133 2.56 -15.35 -2.25
C TYR A 133 1.37 -14.75 -1.48
N TYR A 134 0.96 -13.55 -1.82
CA TYR A 134 -0.27 -12.96 -1.28
C TYR A 134 -1.48 -13.86 -1.60
N SER A 135 -1.62 -14.29 -2.85
CA SER A 135 -2.69 -15.19 -3.30
C SER A 135 -2.19 -16.58 -3.74
N ALA A 136 -0.88 -16.75 -4.08
CA ALA A 136 -0.35 -18.00 -4.61
C ALA A 136 -0.15 -19.08 -3.53
N PRO A 137 -0.48 -20.38 -3.83
CA PRO A 137 -0.11 -21.48 -2.97
C PRO A 137 1.44 -21.69 -2.97
N PRO A 138 2.03 -22.32 -1.94
CA PRO A 138 1.37 -22.89 -0.76
C PRO A 138 1.11 -21.89 0.35
N ILE A 139 1.64 -20.65 0.28
CA ILE A 139 1.62 -19.69 1.40
C ILE A 139 0.25 -19.05 1.51
N ARG A 140 -0.27 -18.38 0.45
CA ARG A 140 -1.56 -17.67 0.41
C ARG A 140 -1.76 -16.77 1.63
N LEU A 141 -0.93 -15.74 1.78
CA LEU A 141 -0.93 -14.85 2.95
C LEU A 141 -2.32 -14.28 3.28
N ILE A 142 -3.10 -13.93 2.25
CA ILE A 142 -4.46 -13.40 2.40
C ILE A 142 -5.41 -14.38 3.11
N SER A 143 -5.18 -15.69 2.96
CA SER A 143 -6.03 -16.71 3.56
C SER A 143 -5.58 -17.15 4.95
N LYS A 144 -4.46 -16.63 5.47
CA LYS A 144 -3.86 -17.03 6.75
C LYS A 144 -3.85 -15.93 7.80
N GLY A 145 -4.44 -14.76 7.52
CA GLY A 145 -4.43 -13.61 8.43
C GLY A 145 -3.10 -12.86 8.45
N LEU A 146 -2.25 -13.09 7.44
CA LEU A 146 -0.98 -12.39 7.23
C LEU A 146 -1.06 -11.38 6.07
N GLY A 147 -2.17 -11.38 5.32
CA GLY A 147 -2.38 -10.50 4.19
C GLY A 147 -2.37 -9.02 4.60
N GLU A 148 -2.97 -8.69 5.73
CA GLU A 148 -3.02 -7.32 6.24
C GLU A 148 -1.64 -6.80 6.63
N VAL A 149 -0.81 -7.64 7.23
CA VAL A 149 0.58 -7.30 7.56
C VAL A 149 1.41 -7.16 6.27
N ALA A 150 1.21 -8.04 5.30
CA ALA A 150 1.87 -7.98 4.00
C ALA A 150 1.58 -6.65 3.28
N VAL A 151 0.30 -6.24 3.22
CA VAL A 151 -0.09 -4.95 2.64
C VAL A 151 0.53 -3.78 3.42
N ALA A 152 0.52 -3.84 4.77
CA ALA A 152 1.11 -2.80 5.62
C ALA A 152 2.61 -2.61 5.32
N LEU A 153 3.37 -3.70 5.21
CA LEU A 153 4.80 -3.65 4.92
C LEU A 153 5.07 -3.16 3.49
N VAL A 154 4.27 -3.57 2.52
CA VAL A 154 4.46 -3.13 1.13
C VAL A 154 4.09 -1.66 0.97
N THR A 155 2.93 -1.23 1.45
CA THR A 155 2.44 0.14 1.23
C THR A 155 3.05 1.17 2.19
N GLY A 156 3.38 0.76 3.42
CA GLY A 156 3.92 1.66 4.45
C GLY A 156 5.44 1.68 4.53
N PHE A 157 6.13 0.67 3.99
CA PHE A 157 7.59 0.60 4.03
C PHE A 157 8.23 0.40 2.66
N ALA A 158 7.87 -0.68 1.92
CA ALA A 158 8.62 -1.04 0.72
C ALA A 158 8.46 0.02 -0.38
N ILE A 159 7.24 0.41 -0.73
CA ILE A 159 6.99 1.39 -1.81
C ILE A 159 7.60 2.76 -1.46
N PRO A 160 7.30 3.40 -0.31
CA PRO A 160 7.93 4.67 0.05
C PRO A 160 9.44 4.52 0.25
N GLY A 161 9.92 3.40 0.79
CA GLY A 161 11.34 3.11 0.93
C GLY A 161 12.08 3.04 -0.39
N MET A 162 11.48 2.46 -1.42
CA MET A 162 12.06 2.46 -2.76
C MET A 162 12.10 3.87 -3.37
N GLY A 163 11.08 4.70 -3.14
CA GLY A 163 11.11 6.11 -3.50
C GLY A 163 12.24 6.86 -2.80
N TYR A 164 12.42 6.61 -1.51
CA TYR A 164 13.52 7.17 -0.71
C TYR A 164 14.89 6.75 -1.27
N LEU A 165 15.10 5.45 -1.52
CA LEU A 165 16.35 4.92 -2.06
C LEU A 165 16.63 5.31 -3.51
N ALA A 166 15.62 5.71 -4.28
CA ALA A 166 15.84 6.26 -5.62
C ALA A 166 16.55 7.62 -5.58
N ILE A 167 16.42 8.36 -4.48
CA ILE A 167 17.03 9.66 -4.25
C ILE A 167 18.26 9.53 -3.34
N SER A 168 18.09 8.87 -2.17
CA SER A 168 19.17 8.61 -1.22
C SER A 168 19.77 7.21 -1.44
N SER A 169 21.05 7.05 -1.20
CA SER A 169 21.72 5.74 -1.35
C SER A 169 21.51 4.81 -0.15
N GLN A 170 20.95 5.28 0.94
CA GLN A 170 20.73 4.53 2.17
C GLN A 170 19.52 5.08 2.95
N PHE A 171 18.98 4.25 3.82
CA PHE A 171 18.05 4.74 4.82
C PHE A 171 18.78 5.44 5.96
N ASP A 172 18.18 6.50 6.44
CA ASP A 172 18.60 7.24 7.63
C ASP A 172 17.50 7.28 8.69
N LEU A 173 17.76 8.00 9.77
CA LEU A 173 16.80 8.14 10.87
C LEU A 173 15.52 8.83 10.42
N LEU A 174 15.58 9.77 9.49
CA LEU A 174 14.39 10.46 8.96
C LEU A 174 13.42 9.44 8.34
N PHE A 175 13.92 8.55 7.48
CA PHE A 175 13.08 7.50 6.89
C PHE A 175 12.49 6.58 7.95
N VAL A 176 13.27 6.16 8.95
CA VAL A 176 12.79 5.26 10.02
C VAL A 176 11.65 5.89 10.82
N TYR A 177 11.75 7.17 11.16
CA TYR A 177 10.70 7.90 11.89
C TYR A 177 9.39 7.98 11.09
N PHE A 178 9.46 8.08 9.77
CA PHE A 178 8.27 8.05 8.91
C PHE A 178 7.77 6.63 8.62
N ALA A 179 8.66 5.66 8.46
CA ALA A 179 8.29 4.29 8.12
C ALA A 179 7.40 3.63 9.19
N ILE A 180 7.67 3.89 10.48
CA ILE A 180 6.89 3.30 11.58
C ILE A 180 5.41 3.70 11.51
N PRO A 181 5.02 5.00 11.54
CA PRO A 181 3.62 5.38 11.40
C PRO A 181 3.03 5.06 10.04
N PHE A 182 3.82 5.03 8.95
CA PHE A 182 3.32 4.63 7.63
C PHE A 182 2.97 3.15 7.55
N ILE A 183 3.75 2.26 8.18
CA ILE A 183 3.37 0.85 8.32
C ILE A 183 2.05 0.72 9.07
N MET A 184 1.85 1.50 10.14
CA MET A 184 0.59 1.52 10.89
C MET A 184 -0.58 2.00 10.01
N TYR A 185 -0.40 3.06 9.21
CA TYR A 185 -1.41 3.52 8.26
C TYR A 185 -1.66 2.50 7.14
N GLY A 186 -0.64 1.82 6.64
CA GLY A 186 -0.79 0.72 5.68
C GLY A 186 -1.60 -0.44 6.25
N PHE A 187 -1.41 -0.76 7.54
CA PHE A 187 -2.20 -1.76 8.24
C PHE A 187 -3.67 -1.32 8.41
N SER A 188 -3.89 -0.08 8.83
CA SER A 188 -5.22 0.53 8.90
C SER A 188 -5.93 0.54 7.54
N LEU A 189 -5.20 0.88 6.47
CA LEU A 189 -5.69 0.81 5.08
C LEU A 189 -6.15 -0.61 4.74
N SER A 190 -5.29 -1.60 4.94
CA SER A 190 -5.59 -3.00 4.63
C SER A 190 -6.83 -3.51 5.38
N LEU A 191 -6.93 -3.25 6.68
CA LEU A 191 -8.10 -3.60 7.47
C LEU A 191 -9.37 -2.93 6.94
N SER A 192 -9.28 -1.66 6.53
CA SER A 192 -10.41 -0.91 5.97
C SER A 192 -10.87 -1.46 4.63
N LEU A 193 -9.94 -1.97 3.80
CA LEU A 193 -10.28 -2.59 2.53
C LEU A 193 -10.98 -3.95 2.70
N HIS A 194 -10.64 -4.73 3.73
CA HIS A 194 -11.24 -6.04 4.01
C HIS A 194 -12.53 -5.96 4.82
N ALA A 195 -12.73 -4.93 5.64
CA ALA A 195 -13.89 -4.82 6.54
C ALA A 195 -15.28 -4.91 5.84
N PRO A 196 -15.48 -4.36 4.62
CA PRO A 196 -16.74 -4.50 3.90
C PRO A 196 -17.00 -5.91 3.36
N ASP A 197 -15.98 -6.75 3.25
CA ASP A 197 -16.03 -8.05 2.57
C ASP A 197 -16.06 -9.25 3.53
N ILE A 198 -16.14 -9.02 4.84
CA ILE A 198 -16.08 -10.04 5.89
C ILE A 198 -17.01 -11.23 5.59
N GLU A 199 -18.28 -10.98 5.23
CA GLU A 199 -19.24 -12.06 5.00
C GLU A 199 -18.95 -12.83 3.70
N VAL A 200 -18.51 -12.13 2.65
CA VAL A 200 -18.15 -12.74 1.36
C VAL A 200 -16.88 -13.58 1.52
N ASP A 201 -15.86 -13.01 2.19
CA ASP A 201 -14.60 -13.70 2.45
C ASP A 201 -14.78 -14.94 3.33
N ARG A 202 -15.65 -14.86 4.35
CA ARG A 202 -16.02 -16.00 5.21
C ARG A 202 -16.65 -17.12 4.40
N LYS A 203 -17.62 -16.81 3.52
CA LYS A 203 -18.25 -17.80 2.63
C LYS A 203 -17.25 -18.38 1.62
N GLY A 204 -16.27 -17.60 1.19
CA GLY A 204 -15.18 -18.04 0.31
C GLY A 204 -14.06 -18.82 1.02
N GLY A 205 -14.19 -19.08 2.32
CA GLY A 205 -13.20 -19.84 3.10
C GLY A 205 -11.92 -19.07 3.43
N LYS A 206 -11.88 -17.74 3.25
CA LYS A 206 -10.76 -16.91 3.71
C LYS A 206 -10.79 -16.75 5.23
N THR A 207 -9.60 -16.74 5.84
CA THR A 207 -9.42 -16.57 7.29
C THR A 207 -8.53 -15.36 7.60
N ASN A 208 -8.71 -14.25 6.85
CA ASN A 208 -8.04 -12.99 7.10
C ASN A 208 -8.44 -12.41 8.49
N LEU A 209 -7.71 -11.39 8.97
CA LEU A 209 -7.99 -10.78 10.28
C LEU A 209 -9.41 -10.21 10.36
N ALA A 210 -9.91 -9.62 9.28
CA ALA A 210 -11.25 -9.06 9.25
C ALA A 210 -12.33 -10.14 9.47
N VAL A 211 -12.17 -11.31 8.85
CA VAL A 211 -13.08 -12.47 9.05
C VAL A 211 -12.98 -13.03 10.47
N ARG A 212 -11.75 -13.13 11.02
CA ARG A 212 -11.51 -13.68 12.36
C ARG A 212 -12.07 -12.80 13.47
N LEU A 213 -11.86 -11.50 13.38
CA LEU A 213 -12.22 -10.54 14.42
C LEU A 213 -13.64 -10.01 14.28
N GLY A 214 -14.14 -9.91 13.05
CA GLY A 214 -15.43 -9.31 12.76
C GLY A 214 -15.41 -7.77 12.79
N GLN A 215 -16.43 -7.16 12.20
CA GLN A 215 -16.47 -5.72 11.91
C GLN A 215 -16.21 -4.83 13.13
N ARG A 216 -16.81 -5.17 14.28
CA ARG A 216 -16.68 -4.36 15.51
C ARG A 216 -15.23 -4.26 15.98
N HIS A 217 -14.55 -5.40 16.10
CA HIS A 217 -13.16 -5.44 16.59
C HIS A 217 -12.18 -4.86 15.58
N ILE A 218 -12.45 -5.00 14.27
CA ILE A 218 -11.65 -4.37 13.22
C ILE A 218 -11.69 -2.84 13.34
N ILE A 219 -12.84 -2.24 13.60
CA ILE A 219 -12.96 -0.79 13.79
C ILE A 219 -12.14 -0.34 15.01
N PHE A 220 -12.21 -1.07 16.13
CA PHE A 220 -11.35 -0.77 17.29
C PHE A 220 -9.87 -0.89 16.96
N LEU A 221 -9.47 -1.95 16.23
CA LEU A 221 -8.09 -2.16 15.86
C LEU A 221 -7.58 -1.04 14.93
N ILE A 222 -8.36 -0.66 13.91
CA ILE A 222 -8.06 0.49 13.04
C ILE A 222 -7.85 1.75 13.88
N SER A 223 -8.77 2.03 14.81
CA SER A 223 -8.71 3.23 15.65
C SER A 223 -7.49 3.27 16.56
N ILE A 224 -7.12 2.13 17.15
CA ILE A 224 -5.90 1.99 17.98
C ILE A 224 -4.66 2.24 17.12
N VAL A 225 -4.56 1.61 15.96
CA VAL A 225 -3.40 1.73 15.08
C VAL A 225 -3.22 3.15 14.57
N VAL A 226 -4.30 3.81 14.17
CA VAL A 226 -4.28 5.20 13.73
C VAL A 226 -3.91 6.13 14.89
N PHE A 227 -4.41 5.89 16.11
CA PHE A 227 -4.03 6.63 17.30
C PHE A 227 -2.53 6.50 17.59
N LEU A 228 -1.98 5.28 17.53
CA LEU A 228 -0.55 5.05 17.75
C LEU A 228 0.32 5.71 16.68
N ALA A 229 -0.11 5.72 15.40
CA ALA A 229 0.57 6.43 14.34
C ALA A 229 0.60 7.95 14.57
N THR A 230 -0.54 8.52 14.97
CA THR A 230 -0.63 9.96 15.31
C THR A 230 0.20 10.28 16.54
N LEU A 231 0.17 9.44 17.57
CA LEU A 231 0.99 9.60 18.78
C LEU A 231 2.49 9.55 18.46
N SER A 232 2.90 8.71 17.52
CA SER A 232 4.30 8.67 17.06
C SER A 232 4.73 10.01 16.49
N PHE A 233 3.94 10.64 15.61
CA PHE A 233 4.26 11.96 15.06
C PHE A 233 4.27 13.04 16.15
N LEU A 234 3.37 12.99 17.14
CA LEU A 234 3.40 13.91 18.28
C LEU A 234 4.70 13.78 19.09
N VAL A 235 5.11 12.54 19.41
CA VAL A 235 6.36 12.29 20.16
C VAL A 235 7.59 12.74 19.36
N TYR A 236 7.60 12.47 18.05
CA TYR A 236 8.69 12.84 17.17
C TYR A 236 8.79 14.37 16.99
N SER A 237 7.67 15.11 17.01
CA SER A 237 7.67 16.57 16.91
C SER A 237 8.43 17.28 18.04
N TRP A 238 8.60 16.62 19.19
CA TRP A 238 9.35 17.20 20.31
C TRP A 238 10.87 17.11 20.15
N GLN A 239 11.35 16.31 19.19
CA GLN A 239 12.79 16.04 19.08
C GLN A 239 13.55 17.08 18.24
N ASN A 240 12.87 17.89 17.41
CA ASN A 240 13.47 18.89 16.51
C ASN A 240 14.74 18.40 15.78
N ALA A 241 14.75 17.10 15.40
CA ALA A 241 15.94 16.41 14.92
C ALA A 241 16.14 16.52 13.39
N PHE A 242 15.13 17.06 12.68
CA PHE A 242 15.10 17.06 11.21
C PHE A 242 14.77 18.44 10.66
N SER A 243 15.12 18.68 9.37
CA SER A 243 14.71 19.86 8.60
C SER A 243 13.19 19.98 8.43
N ILE A 244 12.49 18.85 8.53
CA ILE A 244 11.02 18.76 8.41
C ILE A 244 10.37 19.02 9.76
N ASP A 245 9.47 20.00 9.84
CA ASP A 245 8.68 20.24 11.04
C ASP A 245 7.61 19.15 11.22
N LEU A 246 7.89 18.21 12.13
CA LEU A 246 7.00 17.10 12.44
C LEU A 246 5.72 17.53 13.18
N SER A 247 5.64 18.75 13.70
CA SER A 247 4.41 19.30 14.27
C SER A 247 3.34 19.49 13.19
N VAL A 248 3.75 19.89 11.98
CA VAL A 248 2.85 20.00 10.82
C VAL A 248 2.33 18.62 10.41
N VAL A 249 3.21 17.62 10.40
CA VAL A 249 2.83 16.22 10.09
C VAL A 249 1.86 15.67 11.14
N PHE A 250 2.11 15.96 12.42
CA PHE A 250 1.18 15.62 13.50
C PHE A 250 -0.20 16.26 13.27
N LEU A 251 -0.29 17.53 12.90
CA LEU A 251 -1.56 18.18 12.61
C LEU A 251 -2.32 17.50 11.47
N PHE A 252 -1.64 17.10 10.39
CA PHE A 252 -2.28 16.35 9.31
C PHE A 252 -2.79 14.98 9.77
N SER A 253 -2.07 14.33 10.69
CA SER A 253 -2.43 13.01 11.22
C SER A 253 -3.71 13.02 12.09
N ILE A 254 -4.20 14.20 12.50
CA ILE A 254 -5.49 14.34 13.19
C ILE A 254 -6.65 13.94 12.28
N ILE A 255 -6.52 14.04 10.94
CA ILE A 255 -7.58 13.69 9.99
C ILE A 255 -7.91 12.18 10.07
N PRO A 256 -6.96 11.24 9.88
CA PRO A 256 -7.25 9.83 10.09
C PRO A 256 -7.60 9.49 11.54
N LEU A 257 -7.03 10.19 12.55
CA LEU A 257 -7.40 10.02 13.95
C LEU A 257 -8.87 10.32 14.20
N ALA A 258 -9.40 11.39 13.62
CA ALA A 258 -10.82 11.76 13.74
C ALA A 258 -11.72 10.65 13.18
N THR A 259 -11.37 10.02 12.06
CA THR A 259 -12.16 8.88 11.52
C THR A 259 -12.15 7.69 12.47
N GLY A 260 -11.01 7.36 13.07
CA GLY A 260 -10.91 6.33 14.10
C GLY A 260 -11.83 6.60 15.29
N PHE A 261 -11.82 7.83 15.81
CA PHE A 261 -12.69 8.26 16.92
C PHE A 261 -14.18 8.11 16.55
N PHE A 262 -14.61 8.61 15.39
CA PHE A 262 -15.99 8.45 14.92
C PHE A 262 -16.38 6.98 14.72
N GLY A 263 -15.46 6.14 14.30
CA GLY A 263 -15.67 4.69 14.23
C GLY A 263 -15.98 4.09 15.57
N VAL A 264 -15.20 4.39 16.60
CA VAL A 264 -15.39 3.92 17.97
C VAL A 264 -16.75 4.39 18.53
N VAL A 265 -17.04 5.70 18.42
CA VAL A 265 -18.34 6.24 18.85
C VAL A 265 -19.51 5.55 18.16
N GLY A 266 -19.40 5.31 16.84
CA GLY A 266 -20.43 4.59 16.08
C GLY A 266 -20.65 3.16 16.55
N VAL A 267 -19.57 2.44 16.94
CA VAL A 267 -19.67 1.09 17.53
C VAL A 267 -20.43 1.12 18.84
N PHE A 268 -20.14 2.06 19.75
CA PHE A 268 -20.84 2.19 21.02
C PHE A 268 -22.32 2.55 20.83
N GLN A 269 -22.63 3.39 19.84
CA GLN A 269 -24.00 3.79 19.51
C GLN A 269 -24.76 2.72 18.69
N LYS A 270 -24.15 1.55 18.44
CA LYS A 270 -24.73 0.46 17.62
C LYS A 270 -25.19 0.92 16.22
N LYS A 271 -24.55 1.95 15.67
CA LYS A 271 -24.86 2.46 14.32
C LYS A 271 -24.35 1.50 13.24
N LYS A 272 -25.01 1.51 12.08
CA LYS A 272 -24.48 0.85 10.88
C LYS A 272 -23.25 1.60 10.39
N LEU A 273 -22.10 0.94 10.38
CA LEU A 273 -20.80 1.54 10.03
C LEU A 273 -20.37 1.17 8.59
N ASN A 274 -21.33 1.06 7.69
CA ASN A 274 -21.08 0.65 6.30
C ASN A 274 -20.11 1.58 5.55
N TYR A 275 -20.09 2.86 5.92
CA TYR A 275 -19.22 3.87 5.28
C TYR A 275 -17.92 4.12 6.03
N PHE A 276 -17.73 3.56 7.22
CA PHE A 276 -16.54 3.79 8.04
C PHE A 276 -15.25 3.51 7.25
N SER A 277 -15.20 2.34 6.60
CA SER A 277 -14.02 1.93 5.82
C SER A 277 -13.70 2.91 4.69
N ALA A 278 -14.72 3.38 3.97
CA ALA A 278 -14.53 4.37 2.91
C ALA A 278 -14.02 5.70 3.45
N PHE A 279 -14.57 6.17 4.58
CA PHE A 279 -14.10 7.39 5.23
C PHE A 279 -12.66 7.27 5.74
N ASN A 280 -12.29 6.12 6.34
CA ASN A 280 -10.92 5.92 6.80
C ASN A 280 -9.93 5.87 5.63
N VAL A 281 -10.27 5.17 4.54
CA VAL A 281 -9.44 5.15 3.32
C VAL A 281 -9.29 6.56 2.74
N ALA A 282 -10.39 7.34 2.67
CA ALA A 282 -10.35 8.72 2.19
C ALA A 282 -9.47 9.60 3.08
N ALA A 283 -9.57 9.46 4.41
CA ALA A 283 -8.76 10.22 5.36
C ALA A 283 -7.26 9.92 5.24
N LEU A 284 -6.88 8.64 5.05
CA LEU A 284 -5.51 8.23 4.79
C LEU A 284 -5.00 8.79 3.46
N PHE A 285 -5.84 8.83 2.44
CA PHE A 285 -5.50 9.45 1.16
C PHE A 285 -5.29 10.95 1.28
N VAL A 286 -6.18 11.66 1.99
CA VAL A 286 -6.05 13.10 2.26
C VAL A 286 -4.77 13.39 3.05
N PHE A 287 -4.47 12.59 4.08
CA PHE A 287 -3.22 12.69 4.82
C PHE A 287 -2.00 12.59 3.89
N ASN A 288 -1.94 11.57 3.01
CA ASN A 288 -0.85 11.41 2.04
C ASN A 288 -0.73 12.61 1.09
N MET A 289 -1.86 13.15 0.61
CA MET A 289 -1.87 14.33 -0.26
C MET A 289 -1.30 15.56 0.45
N LEU A 290 -1.72 15.81 1.69
CA LEU A 290 -1.20 16.91 2.49
C LEU A 290 0.29 16.77 2.77
N MET A 291 0.76 15.54 3.01
CA MET A 291 2.18 15.24 3.17
C MET A 291 2.98 15.56 1.89
N ILE A 292 2.49 15.12 0.73
CA ILE A 292 3.13 15.40 -0.56
C ILE A 292 3.19 16.92 -0.81
N ILE A 293 2.09 17.63 -0.59
CA ILE A 293 2.04 19.08 -0.78
C ILE A 293 3.02 19.77 0.17
N TYR A 294 3.04 19.37 1.44
CA TYR A 294 3.95 19.95 2.44
C TYR A 294 5.42 19.73 2.08
N LEU A 295 5.81 18.50 1.71
CA LEU A 295 7.19 18.20 1.31
C LEU A 295 7.57 18.92 0.01
N LEU A 296 6.65 19.05 -0.96
CA LEU A 296 6.89 19.86 -2.17
C LEU A 296 7.13 21.33 -1.82
N LEU A 297 6.39 21.91 -0.88
CA LEU A 297 6.60 23.28 -0.44
C LEU A 297 7.99 23.46 0.18
N ILE A 298 8.43 22.53 1.04
CA ILE A 298 9.79 22.55 1.60
C ILE A 298 10.82 22.56 0.47
N VAL A 299 10.74 21.59 -0.44
CA VAL A 299 11.70 21.43 -1.55
C VAL A 299 11.73 22.64 -2.50
N LEU A 300 10.64 23.37 -2.66
CA LEU A 300 10.58 24.55 -3.53
C LEU A 300 11.04 25.84 -2.83
N THR A 301 11.13 25.85 -1.52
CA THR A 301 11.54 27.02 -0.72
C THR A 301 13.00 26.96 -0.28
N GLU A 302 13.64 25.81 -0.36
CA GLU A 302 15.10 25.60 -0.20
C GLU A 302 15.84 25.73 -1.54
#